data_80c2ce23e51ffb86a3d607c99c3f713a
#
_entry.id   80c2ce23e51ffb86a3d607c99c3f713a
#
_cell.length_a   1.000
_cell.length_b   1.000
_cell.length_c   1.000
_cell.angle_alpha   90.00
_cell.angle_beta   90.00
_cell.angle_gamma   90.00
#
_symmetry.space_group_name_H-M   'P 1'
#
loop_
_entity.id
_entity.type
_entity.pdbx_description
1 polymer ?
#
loop_
_entity_poly.entity_id
_entity_poly.type
_entity_poly.pdbx_seq_one_letter_code
_entity_poly.pdbx_strand_id
1 'polypeptide(L)'
;ESGIVISKKVFPPNPNEIKINPTQLPFTDNSQDIILAITAIHEVLDHHKRVQFFEETKRILKKDGIIILSEQFRDTTNFLFFNIGAFHFLSKKQWIKAITEADLKIVANKKITSFANMLLIKKK
;
A
#
# COMPACT_ATOMS: atom_id res chain seq x y z
N GLU A 1 6.45 29.17 5.61
CA GLU A 1 6.54 28.08 4.62
C GLU A 1 5.84 26.82 5.16
N SER A 2 5.16 26.11 4.27
CA SER A 2 4.53 24.84 4.66
C SER A 2 5.59 23.76 4.95
N GLY A 3 5.28 22.81 5.84
CA GLY A 3 6.16 21.68 6.15
C GLY A 3 6.57 20.88 4.90
N ILE A 4 5.68 20.81 3.90
CA ILE A 4 5.96 20.13 2.62
C ILE A 4 7.07 20.84 1.85
N VAL A 5 7.10 22.18 1.83
CA VAL A 5 8.13 22.97 1.14
C VAL A 5 9.48 22.79 1.83
N ILE A 6 9.49 22.83 3.16
CA ILE A 6 10.71 22.59 3.95
C ILE A 6 11.24 21.17 3.71
N SER A 7 10.36 20.17 3.74
CA SER A 7 10.72 18.76 3.48
C SER A 7 11.38 18.58 2.12
N LYS A 8 10.86 19.19 1.06
CA LYS A 8 11.44 19.13 -0.29
C LYS A 8 12.80 19.80 -0.40
N LYS A 9 13.07 20.82 0.44
CA LYS A 9 14.40 21.46 0.48
C LYS A 9 15.45 20.58 1.16
N VAL A 10 15.05 19.88 2.22
CA VAL A 10 15.95 19.01 3.00
C VAL A 10 16.12 17.64 2.34
N PHE A 11 15.04 17.12 1.76
CA PHE A 11 14.99 15.82 1.07
C PHE A 11 14.53 16.04 -0.37
N PRO A 12 15.44 16.42 -1.28
CA PRO A 12 15.07 16.61 -2.68
C PRO A 12 14.56 15.31 -3.29
N PRO A 13 13.61 15.38 -4.26
CA PRO A 13 13.11 14.19 -4.94
C PRO A 13 14.25 13.39 -5.59
N ASN A 14 14.17 12.07 -5.50
CA ASN A 14 15.09 11.20 -6.20
C ASN A 14 14.89 11.39 -7.71
N PRO A 15 15.94 11.60 -8.52
CA PRO A 15 15.82 11.77 -9.98
C PRO A 15 15.18 10.57 -10.69
N ASN A 16 15.15 9.42 -10.04
CA ASN A 16 14.50 8.21 -10.56
C ASN A 16 13.03 8.07 -10.13
N GLU A 17 12.48 9.04 -9.40
CA GLU A 17 11.06 9.04 -9.06
C GLU A 17 10.20 9.26 -10.30
N ILE A 18 9.16 8.43 -10.41
CA ILE A 18 8.13 8.53 -11.45
C ILE A 18 6.81 8.82 -10.75
N LYS A 19 6.13 9.89 -11.19
CA LYS A 19 4.77 10.15 -10.73
C LYS A 19 3.83 9.12 -11.36
N ILE A 20 3.12 8.38 -10.53
CA ILE A 20 2.20 7.33 -10.97
C ILE A 20 0.75 7.68 -10.67
N ASN A 21 -0.15 7.08 -11.47
CA ASN A 21 -1.55 6.95 -11.13
C ASN A 21 -1.75 5.54 -10.52
N PRO A 22 -2.26 5.42 -9.29
CA PRO A 22 -2.45 4.12 -8.64
C PRO A 22 -3.37 3.15 -9.41
N THR A 23 -4.26 3.67 -10.23
CA THR A 23 -5.18 2.86 -11.05
C THR A 23 -4.65 2.55 -12.44
N GLN A 24 -3.46 3.03 -12.78
CA GLN A 24 -2.82 2.81 -14.08
C GLN A 24 -1.31 2.89 -13.92
N LEU A 25 -0.69 1.78 -13.54
CA LEU A 25 0.75 1.73 -13.31
C LEU A 25 1.54 1.69 -14.62
N PRO A 26 2.62 2.50 -14.77
CA PRO A 26 3.36 2.65 -16.02
C PRO A 26 4.35 1.52 -16.27
N PHE A 27 3.95 0.28 -16.05
CA PHE A 27 4.78 -0.90 -16.25
C PHE A 27 4.05 -1.92 -17.12
N THR A 28 4.79 -2.70 -17.88
CA THR A 28 4.25 -3.77 -18.71
C THR A 28 3.77 -4.95 -17.88
N ASP A 29 2.90 -5.78 -18.45
CA ASP A 29 2.42 -7.00 -17.82
C ASP A 29 3.58 -7.92 -17.46
N ASN A 30 3.49 -8.59 -16.32
CA ASN A 30 4.47 -9.60 -15.88
C ASN A 30 5.93 -9.10 -15.91
N SER A 31 6.16 -7.87 -15.51
CA SER A 31 7.49 -7.23 -15.57
C SER A 31 8.17 -7.09 -14.20
N GLN A 32 7.41 -7.13 -13.10
CA GLN A 32 7.93 -6.88 -11.77
C GLN A 32 8.06 -8.15 -10.94
N ASP A 33 9.21 -8.35 -10.33
CA ASP A 33 9.47 -9.47 -9.41
C ASP A 33 8.95 -9.17 -8.00
N ILE A 34 9.15 -7.93 -7.53
CA ILE A 34 8.77 -7.48 -6.19
C ILE A 34 8.14 -6.09 -6.31
N ILE A 35 7.02 -5.91 -5.64
CA ILE A 35 6.36 -4.61 -5.50
C ILE A 35 6.34 -4.27 -4.00
N LEU A 36 6.91 -3.12 -3.65
CA LEU A 36 6.89 -2.59 -2.29
C LEU A 36 5.88 -1.44 -2.21
N ALA A 37 4.86 -1.59 -1.38
CA ALA A 37 3.89 -0.54 -1.08
C ALA A 37 3.96 -0.24 0.43
N ILE A 38 4.70 0.80 0.77
CA ILE A 38 4.97 1.16 2.16
C ILE A 38 4.28 2.48 2.47
N THR A 39 3.32 2.45 3.38
CA THR A 39 2.54 3.61 3.87
C THR A 39 2.03 4.55 2.77
N ALA A 40 1.67 3.98 1.63
CA ALA A 40 1.30 4.75 0.45
C ALA A 40 -0.19 4.59 0.08
N ILE A 41 -0.75 3.42 0.28
CA ILE A 41 -2.05 3.07 -0.28
C ILE A 41 -3.22 3.51 0.60
N HIS A 42 -2.96 3.84 1.87
CA HIS A 42 -3.98 4.41 2.75
C HIS A 42 -4.54 5.75 2.24
N GLU A 43 -3.80 6.47 1.40
CA GLU A 43 -4.28 7.70 0.75
C GLU A 43 -5.34 7.42 -0.33
N VAL A 44 -5.46 6.18 -0.80
CA VAL A 44 -6.51 5.78 -1.74
C VAL A 44 -7.77 5.44 -0.94
N LEU A 45 -8.56 6.46 -0.62
CA LEU A 45 -9.73 6.36 0.27
C LEU A 45 -10.89 5.58 -0.35
N ASP A 46 -11.05 5.65 -1.66
CA ASP A 46 -12.11 4.96 -2.39
C ASP A 46 -11.80 3.46 -2.52
N HIS A 47 -12.72 2.62 -2.05
CA HIS A 47 -12.56 1.16 -2.08
C HIS A 47 -12.38 0.62 -3.51
N HIS A 48 -13.15 1.12 -4.46
CA HIS A 48 -13.05 0.69 -5.86
C HIS A 48 -11.68 1.00 -6.46
N LYS A 49 -11.15 2.18 -6.17
CA LYS A 49 -9.79 2.56 -6.60
C LYS A 49 -8.70 1.71 -5.94
N ARG A 50 -8.89 1.30 -4.69
CA ARG A 50 -7.97 0.35 -4.03
C ARG A 50 -7.97 -1.00 -4.72
N VAL A 51 -9.14 -1.51 -5.08
CA VAL A 51 -9.26 -2.76 -5.86
C VAL A 51 -8.54 -2.60 -7.20
N GLN A 52 -8.78 -1.51 -7.92
CA GLN A 52 -8.08 -1.23 -9.19
C GLN A 52 -6.55 -1.17 -9.01
N PHE A 53 -6.06 -0.57 -7.93
CA PHE A 53 -4.63 -0.58 -7.62
C PHE A 53 -4.10 -2.01 -7.48
N PHE A 54 -4.78 -2.87 -6.74
CA PHE A 54 -4.35 -4.26 -6.59
C PHE A 54 -4.49 -5.07 -7.89
N GLU A 55 -5.48 -4.79 -8.72
CA GLU A 55 -5.60 -5.37 -10.06
C GLU A 55 -4.41 -4.97 -10.94
N GLU A 56 -4.00 -3.70 -10.89
CA GLU A 56 -2.81 -3.22 -11.60
C GLU A 56 -1.53 -3.85 -11.07
N THR A 57 -1.37 -3.98 -9.76
CA THR A 57 -0.21 -4.70 -9.19
C THR A 57 -0.20 -6.16 -9.62
N LYS A 58 -1.35 -6.81 -9.68
CA LYS A 58 -1.48 -8.18 -10.22
C LYS A 58 -1.06 -8.25 -11.69
N ARG A 59 -1.49 -7.29 -12.50
CA ARG A 59 -1.14 -7.23 -13.93
C ARG A 59 0.38 -7.16 -14.15
N ILE A 60 1.06 -6.25 -13.45
CA ILE A 60 2.49 -6.02 -13.65
C ILE A 60 3.39 -7.04 -12.94
N LEU A 61 2.86 -7.75 -11.94
CA LEU A 61 3.61 -8.73 -11.17
C LEU A 61 3.82 -10.01 -11.98
N LYS A 62 5.05 -10.54 -11.96
CA LYS A 62 5.34 -11.86 -12.52
C LYS A 62 4.64 -12.96 -11.75
N LYS A 63 4.47 -14.14 -12.36
CA LYS A 63 3.76 -15.29 -11.78
C LYS A 63 4.25 -15.65 -10.37
N ASP A 64 5.55 -15.68 -10.16
CA ASP A 64 6.17 -16.00 -8.86
C ASP A 64 6.57 -14.76 -8.06
N GLY A 65 6.14 -13.58 -8.49
CA GLY A 65 6.41 -12.31 -7.83
C GLY A 65 5.67 -12.15 -6.51
N ILE A 66 6.09 -11.17 -5.74
CA ILE A 66 5.51 -10.86 -4.43
C ILE A 66 5.23 -9.38 -4.27
N ILE A 67 4.10 -9.06 -3.65
CA ILE A 67 3.77 -7.72 -3.20
C ILE A 67 3.97 -7.68 -1.69
N ILE A 68 4.74 -6.72 -1.22
CA ILE A 68 4.94 -6.45 0.20
C ILE A 68 4.22 -5.14 0.52
N LEU A 69 3.12 -5.25 1.27
CA LEU A 69 2.33 -4.12 1.72
C LEU A 69 2.63 -3.87 3.19
N SER A 70 3.12 -2.69 3.53
CA SER A 70 3.32 -2.25 4.91
C SER A 70 2.44 -1.05 5.19
N GLU A 71 1.48 -1.21 6.09
CA GLU A 71 0.50 -0.18 6.42
C GLU A 71 0.17 -0.16 7.91
N GLN A 72 -0.33 0.97 8.36
CA GLN A 72 -0.93 1.11 9.68
C GLN A 72 -2.41 0.73 9.57
N PHE A 73 -2.83 -0.25 10.38
CA PHE A 73 -4.24 -0.64 10.43
C PHE A 73 -4.98 0.16 11.50
N ARG A 74 -6.26 0.36 11.28
CA ARG A 74 -7.16 0.85 12.31
C ARG A 74 -7.41 -0.28 13.31
N ASP A 75 -6.58 -0.34 14.33
CA ASP A 75 -6.65 -1.30 15.43
C ASP A 75 -6.58 -0.58 16.78
N THR A 76 -6.71 -1.34 17.87
CA THR A 76 -6.72 -0.79 19.23
C THR A 76 -5.44 -0.02 19.56
N THR A 77 -4.28 -0.51 19.16
CA THR A 77 -2.99 0.14 19.41
C THR A 77 -2.91 1.49 18.70
N ASN A 78 -3.25 1.54 17.42
CA ASN A 78 -3.25 2.78 16.65
C ASN A 78 -4.32 3.75 17.17
N PHE A 79 -5.47 3.25 17.59
CA PHE A 79 -6.51 4.08 18.20
C PHE A 79 -6.04 4.72 19.51
N LEU A 80 -5.35 4.00 20.37
CA LEU A 80 -4.81 4.54 21.63
C LEU A 80 -3.79 5.65 21.41
N PHE A 81 -2.92 5.52 20.41
CA PHE A 81 -1.87 6.49 20.14
C PHE A 81 -2.32 7.67 19.26
N PHE A 82 -3.11 7.41 18.24
CA PHE A 82 -3.52 8.42 17.27
C PHE A 82 -4.92 8.98 17.52
N ASN A 83 -5.66 8.39 18.45
CA ASN A 83 -7.00 8.81 18.82
C ASN A 83 -7.90 8.99 17.58
N ILE A 84 -8.50 10.17 17.40
CA ILE A 84 -9.35 10.45 16.22
C ILE A 84 -8.59 10.26 14.90
N GLY A 85 -7.29 10.53 14.87
CA GLY A 85 -6.43 10.29 13.70
C GLY A 85 -6.42 8.84 13.20
N ALA A 86 -6.67 7.86 14.08
CA ALA A 86 -6.75 6.45 13.69
C ALA A 86 -7.90 6.13 12.72
N PHE A 87 -8.92 6.98 12.62
CA PHE A 87 -9.99 6.81 11.65
C PHE A 87 -9.54 6.98 10.19
N HIS A 88 -8.39 7.60 9.95
CA HIS A 88 -7.78 7.62 8.63
C HIS A 88 -7.20 6.27 8.20
N PHE A 89 -6.90 5.41 9.18
CA PHE A 89 -6.38 4.09 8.89
C PHE A 89 -7.50 3.13 8.50
N LEU A 90 -7.23 2.31 7.51
CA LEU A 90 -8.16 1.25 7.10
C LEU A 90 -8.07 0.08 8.08
N SER A 91 -9.20 -0.56 8.34
CA SER A 91 -9.20 -1.79 9.09
C SER A 91 -8.55 -2.92 8.28
N LYS A 92 -7.97 -3.90 8.96
CA LYS A 92 -7.44 -5.12 8.34
C LYS A 92 -8.47 -5.77 7.40
N LYS A 93 -9.75 -5.77 7.81
CA LYS A 93 -10.85 -6.34 7.02
C LYS A 93 -11.03 -5.61 5.68
N GLN A 94 -10.91 -4.29 5.66
CA GLN A 94 -10.99 -3.50 4.42
C GLN A 94 -9.82 -3.80 3.47
N TRP A 95 -8.62 -3.98 4.00
CA TRP A 95 -7.45 -4.40 3.22
C TRP A 95 -7.63 -5.79 2.61
N ILE A 96 -8.03 -6.76 3.43
CA ILE A 96 -8.29 -8.13 2.98
C ILE A 96 -9.36 -8.15 1.88
N LYS A 97 -10.43 -7.37 2.07
CA LYS A 97 -11.51 -7.27 1.08
C LYS A 97 -11.00 -6.78 -0.27
N ALA A 98 -10.23 -5.68 -0.31
CA ALA A 98 -9.69 -5.13 -1.56
C ALA A 98 -8.73 -6.11 -2.26
N ILE A 99 -7.85 -6.75 -1.50
CA ILE A 99 -6.89 -7.73 -2.03
C ILE A 99 -7.62 -8.97 -2.60
N THR A 100 -8.62 -9.46 -1.90
CA THR A 100 -9.41 -10.63 -2.34
C THR A 100 -10.24 -10.31 -3.58
N GLU A 101 -10.87 -9.14 -3.64
CA GLU A 101 -11.63 -8.71 -4.82
C GLU A 101 -10.75 -8.54 -6.05
N ALA A 102 -9.48 -8.20 -5.88
CA ALA A 102 -8.50 -8.15 -6.97
C ALA A 102 -7.94 -9.54 -7.37
N ASP A 103 -8.47 -10.60 -6.80
CA ASP A 103 -8.05 -11.99 -7.06
C ASP A 103 -6.58 -12.25 -6.72
N LEU A 104 -6.14 -11.69 -5.61
CA LEU A 104 -4.85 -11.92 -4.99
C LEU A 104 -5.02 -12.69 -3.67
N LYS A 105 -3.96 -13.32 -3.20
CA LYS A 105 -3.97 -14.03 -1.90
C LYS A 105 -2.92 -13.47 -0.95
N ILE A 106 -3.27 -13.39 0.33
CA ILE A 106 -2.35 -13.05 1.41
C ILE A 106 -1.69 -14.33 1.89
N VAL A 107 -0.37 -14.42 1.79
CA VAL A 107 0.40 -15.60 2.20
C VAL A 107 1.03 -15.45 3.57
N ALA A 108 1.20 -14.22 4.05
CA ALA A 108 1.67 -13.94 5.41
C ALA A 108 1.19 -12.58 5.89
N ASN A 109 0.99 -12.47 7.19
CA ASN A 109 0.69 -11.22 7.88
C ASN A 109 1.57 -11.15 9.12
N LYS A 110 2.40 -10.13 9.19
CA LYS A 110 3.38 -9.97 10.27
C LYS A 110 3.34 -8.55 10.83
N LYS A 111 3.27 -8.45 12.14
CA LYS A 111 3.39 -7.16 12.83
C LYS A 111 4.87 -6.78 12.86
N ILE A 112 5.24 -5.67 12.22
CA ILE A 112 6.62 -5.20 12.14
C ILE A 112 6.97 -4.33 13.34
N THR A 113 6.05 -3.43 13.69
CA THR A 113 6.15 -2.54 14.86
C THR A 113 4.84 -2.56 15.63
N SER A 114 4.78 -1.87 16.76
CA SER A 114 3.53 -1.71 17.50
C SER A 114 2.41 -1.05 16.68
N PHE A 115 2.75 -0.36 15.59
CA PHE A 115 1.82 0.45 14.79
C PHE A 115 1.63 -0.05 13.36
N ALA A 116 2.58 -0.80 12.81
CA ALA A 116 2.58 -1.20 11.42
C ALA A 116 2.56 -2.72 11.24
N ASN A 117 1.77 -3.15 10.26
CA ASN A 117 1.67 -4.54 9.83
C ASN A 117 2.18 -4.68 8.40
N MET A 118 2.75 -5.85 8.11
CA MET A 118 3.22 -6.21 6.78
C MET A 118 2.38 -7.39 6.26
N LEU A 119 1.84 -7.23 5.07
CA LEU A 119 1.17 -8.29 4.34
C LEU A 119 2.06 -8.73 3.17
N LEU A 120 2.28 -10.02 3.05
CA LEU A 120 2.87 -10.63 1.86
C LEU A 120 1.75 -11.16 0.98
N ILE A 121 1.72 -10.70 -0.27
CA ILE A 121 0.63 -10.95 -1.20
C ILE A 121 1.19 -11.57 -2.47
N LYS A 122 0.52 -12.58 -2.98
CA LYS A 122 0.88 -13.28 -4.22
C LYS A 122 -0.33 -13.45 -5.13
N LYS A 123 -0.07 -13.74 -6.39
CA LYS A 123 -1.09 -14.26 -7.31
C LYS A 123 -1.62 -15.60 -6.81
N LYS A 124 -2.89 -15.82 -7.02
CA LYS A 124 -3.50 -17.14 -6.79
C LYS A 124 -2.98 -18.17 -7.77
#